data_a7c9e25a5a5cead32f086ed197d58516
#
_entry.id   a7c9e25a5a5cead32f086ed197d58516
#
_cell.length_a   1.000
_cell.length_b   1.000
_cell.length_c   1.000
_cell.angle_alpha   90.00
_cell.angle_beta   90.00
_cell.angle_gamma   90.00
#
_symmetry.space_group_name_H-M   'P 1'
#
loop_
_entity.id
_entity.type
_entity.pdbx_description
1 polymer ?
#
loop_
_entity_poly.entity_id
_entity_poly.type
_entity_poly.pdbx_seq_one_letter_code
_entity_poly.pdbx_strand_id
1 'polypeptide(L)'
;MRRMLVLAVAVIVLVASALSYVAWAQAPRSRLDVVRARGRLICGISGTTVGFSFVEPRSGEMVGFDADFCRALAAFVNVPSVEFVQLTSANRIPAVVAGSVDVVFRTTTQTFSRDAQVDFGPVTFYDGQRLLVRSSSKIRDLADLNGARICTQTGTTSERNITDQMRLRNFKFELITFAQPKEAFDGLVAGRCDVWTTDASQLTAFRATAPNPREFMVVGKEFSDEPLAPMYQENDSRWADAVNYTVWGLIGAEELGITQITAGSEGRLREIGDRDPVAKSLITAGDGAVMRAVRAVGNYGEVYNRYFGPTKATAIPRKGTRNALARDGGAMTSRPFR
;
A
#
# COMPACT_ATOMS: atom_id res chain seq x y z
N MET A 1 -44.65 -10.68 51.37
CA MET A 1 -44.13 -9.60 50.54
C MET A 1 -42.61 -9.48 50.53
N ARG A 2 -41.87 -9.35 51.65
CA ARG A 2 -40.41 -9.19 51.69
C ARG A 2 -39.62 -10.32 50.99
N ARG A 3 -40.01 -11.60 51.16
CA ARG A 3 -39.32 -12.75 50.52
C ARG A 3 -39.48 -12.79 48.98
N MET A 4 -40.65 -12.38 48.48
CA MET A 4 -40.89 -12.29 47.03
C MET A 4 -40.10 -11.14 46.38
N LEU A 5 -39.91 -10.04 47.09
CA LEU A 5 -39.13 -8.91 46.61
C LEU A 5 -37.65 -9.26 46.51
N VAL A 6 -37.09 -9.97 47.48
CA VAL A 6 -35.68 -10.43 47.48
C VAL A 6 -35.42 -11.43 46.35
N LEU A 7 -36.36 -12.36 46.09
CA LEU A 7 -36.24 -13.29 44.98
C LEU A 7 -36.30 -12.58 43.61
N ALA A 8 -37.19 -11.60 43.47
CA ALA A 8 -37.29 -10.83 42.23
C ALA A 8 -35.99 -10.02 41.94
N VAL A 9 -35.42 -9.40 42.98
CA VAL A 9 -34.14 -8.67 42.85
C VAL A 9 -32.99 -9.61 42.53
N ALA A 10 -32.91 -10.76 43.14
CA ALA A 10 -31.87 -11.79 42.86
C ALA A 10 -31.93 -12.28 41.39
N VAL A 11 -33.14 -12.52 40.86
CA VAL A 11 -33.35 -12.94 39.48
C VAL A 11 -32.94 -11.81 38.49
N ILE A 12 -33.27 -10.57 38.79
CA ILE A 12 -32.88 -9.41 37.95
C ILE A 12 -31.36 -9.27 37.92
N VAL A 13 -30.68 -9.39 39.05
CA VAL A 13 -29.22 -9.33 39.15
C VAL A 13 -28.56 -10.49 38.37
N LEU A 14 -29.10 -11.71 38.47
CA LEU A 14 -28.59 -12.83 37.69
C LEU A 14 -28.81 -12.71 36.19
N VAL A 15 -29.95 -12.19 35.76
CA VAL A 15 -30.23 -11.92 34.35
C VAL A 15 -29.36 -10.78 33.83
N ALA A 16 -29.17 -9.71 34.60
CA ALA A 16 -28.29 -8.60 34.25
C ALA A 16 -26.81 -9.04 34.13
N SER A 17 -26.33 -9.90 35.06
CA SER A 17 -24.97 -10.44 35.00
C SER A 17 -24.78 -11.42 33.84
N ALA A 18 -25.79 -12.26 33.54
CA ALA A 18 -25.76 -13.14 32.37
C ALA A 18 -25.77 -12.37 31.04
N LEU A 19 -26.57 -11.31 30.93
CA LEU A 19 -26.60 -10.44 29.78
C LEU A 19 -25.26 -9.67 29.60
N SER A 20 -24.65 -9.24 30.69
CA SER A 20 -23.33 -8.61 30.67
C SER A 20 -22.24 -9.58 30.23
N TYR A 21 -22.32 -10.86 30.69
CA TYR A 21 -21.37 -11.91 30.30
C TYR A 21 -21.49 -12.27 28.82
N VAL A 22 -22.70 -12.33 28.27
CA VAL A 22 -22.96 -12.56 26.83
C VAL A 22 -22.46 -11.39 25.99
N ALA A 23 -22.64 -10.16 26.46
CA ALA A 23 -22.11 -8.98 25.76
C ALA A 23 -20.58 -8.94 25.76
N TRP A 24 -19.90 -9.39 26.81
CA TRP A 24 -18.45 -9.53 26.87
C TRP A 24 -17.92 -10.67 25.97
N ALA A 25 -18.69 -11.75 25.82
CA ALA A 25 -18.33 -12.87 24.97
C ALA A 25 -18.42 -12.55 23.45
N GLN A 26 -19.02 -11.41 23.10
CA GLN A 26 -19.16 -10.94 21.72
C GLN A 26 -18.24 -9.73 21.41
N ALA A 27 -17.09 -9.61 22.07
CA ALA A 27 -16.08 -8.66 21.61
C ALA A 27 -15.83 -8.88 20.11
N PRO A 28 -15.81 -7.82 19.30
CA PRO A 28 -15.61 -7.96 17.85
C PRO A 28 -14.33 -8.75 17.62
N ARG A 29 -14.43 -9.84 16.85
CA ARG A 29 -13.27 -10.68 16.54
C ARG A 29 -12.29 -9.84 15.74
N SER A 30 -11.01 -9.87 16.14
CA SER A 30 -9.96 -9.24 15.35
C SER A 30 -10.01 -9.74 13.89
N ARG A 31 -9.73 -8.84 12.95
CA ARG A 31 -9.61 -9.18 11.53
C ARG A 31 -8.60 -10.30 11.31
N LEU A 32 -7.55 -10.36 12.12
CA LEU A 32 -6.58 -11.46 12.10
C LEU A 32 -7.24 -12.83 12.30
N ASP A 33 -8.15 -12.94 13.27
CA ASP A 33 -8.85 -14.19 13.55
C ASP A 33 -9.83 -14.54 12.41
N VAL A 34 -10.49 -13.53 11.83
CA VAL A 34 -11.39 -13.70 10.68
C VAL A 34 -10.62 -14.21 9.46
N VAL A 35 -9.48 -13.59 9.14
CA VAL A 35 -8.61 -13.99 8.02
C VAL A 35 -8.10 -15.41 8.18
N ARG A 36 -7.62 -15.76 9.38
CA ARG A 36 -7.14 -17.12 9.70
C ARG A 36 -8.24 -18.17 9.61
N ALA A 37 -9.41 -17.90 10.18
CA ALA A 37 -10.54 -18.80 10.13
C ALA A 37 -11.08 -19.01 8.71
N ARG A 38 -11.03 -17.98 7.87
CA ARG A 38 -11.43 -18.04 6.46
C ARG A 38 -10.40 -18.76 5.59
N GLY A 39 -9.14 -18.82 6.00
CA GLY A 39 -8.03 -19.45 5.26
C GLY A 39 -7.54 -18.66 4.06
N ARG A 40 -7.91 -17.40 3.91
CA ARG A 40 -7.42 -16.51 2.84
C ARG A 40 -7.44 -15.05 3.25
N LEU A 41 -6.54 -14.25 2.65
CA LEU A 41 -6.52 -12.80 2.77
C LEU A 41 -7.30 -12.18 1.61
N ILE A 42 -8.21 -11.24 1.89
CA ILE A 42 -8.86 -10.41 0.87
C ILE A 42 -8.12 -9.07 0.80
N CYS A 43 -7.36 -8.85 -0.28
CA CYS A 43 -6.50 -7.68 -0.44
C CYS A 43 -7.02 -6.78 -1.56
N GLY A 44 -7.30 -5.51 -1.22
CA GLY A 44 -7.67 -4.48 -2.19
C GLY A 44 -6.44 -3.94 -2.91
N ILE A 45 -6.50 -3.91 -4.24
CA ILE A 45 -5.42 -3.48 -5.13
C ILE A 45 -5.96 -2.64 -6.30
N SER A 46 -5.09 -2.06 -7.13
CA SER A 46 -5.51 -1.35 -8.34
C SER A 46 -5.90 -2.29 -9.49
N GLY A 47 -5.07 -3.27 -9.77
CA GLY A 47 -5.22 -4.16 -10.92
C GLY A 47 -4.80 -3.58 -12.26
N THR A 48 -4.53 -2.27 -12.34
CA THR A 48 -4.17 -1.57 -13.58
C THR A 48 -2.94 -0.66 -13.44
N THR A 49 -2.34 -0.57 -12.25
CA THR A 49 -1.16 0.26 -11.99
C THR A 49 0.11 -0.53 -12.23
N VAL A 50 0.73 -0.29 -13.40
CA VAL A 50 1.96 -1.00 -13.82
C VAL A 50 3.07 -0.83 -12.76
N GLY A 51 3.76 -1.92 -12.46
CA GLY A 51 4.80 -1.98 -11.44
C GLY A 51 4.28 -2.17 -10.02
N PHE A 52 3.10 -1.65 -9.65
CA PHE A 52 2.52 -1.77 -8.31
C PHE A 52 1.52 -2.92 -8.19
N SER A 53 0.45 -2.89 -8.97
CA SER A 53 -0.52 -4.00 -9.05
C SER A 53 -1.22 -4.00 -10.40
N PHE A 54 -0.96 -5.00 -11.21
CA PHE A 54 -1.51 -5.13 -12.56
C PHE A 54 -1.61 -6.60 -12.96
N VAL A 55 -2.51 -6.88 -13.89
CA VAL A 55 -2.62 -8.21 -14.48
C VAL A 55 -1.53 -8.37 -15.52
N GLU A 56 -0.64 -9.34 -15.33
CA GLU A 56 0.41 -9.63 -16.30
C GLU A 56 -0.20 -10.21 -17.59
N PRO A 57 0.06 -9.61 -18.77
CA PRO A 57 -0.62 -10.01 -19.99
C PRO A 57 -0.35 -11.47 -20.44
N ARG A 58 0.78 -12.03 -20.04
CA ARG A 58 1.19 -13.37 -20.47
C ARG A 58 0.62 -14.48 -19.58
N SER A 59 0.63 -14.27 -18.27
CA SER A 59 0.18 -15.28 -17.29
C SER A 59 -1.27 -15.08 -16.86
N GLY A 60 -1.83 -13.88 -17.01
CA GLY A 60 -3.12 -13.50 -16.43
C GLY A 60 -3.07 -13.31 -14.91
N GLU A 61 -1.90 -13.41 -14.30
CA GLU A 61 -1.73 -13.30 -12.85
C GLU A 61 -1.67 -11.84 -12.38
N MET A 62 -2.16 -11.60 -11.18
CA MET A 62 -1.97 -10.33 -10.50
C MET A 62 -0.55 -10.25 -9.96
N VAL A 63 0.24 -9.31 -10.46
CA VAL A 63 1.64 -9.08 -10.07
C VAL A 63 1.88 -7.62 -9.71
N GLY A 64 3.01 -7.34 -9.08
CA GLY A 64 3.45 -6.00 -8.74
C GLY A 64 3.87 -5.85 -7.29
N PHE A 65 4.47 -4.72 -6.99
CA PHE A 65 4.99 -4.36 -5.68
C PHE A 65 3.92 -4.46 -4.58
N ASP A 66 2.75 -3.84 -4.79
CA ASP A 66 1.62 -3.90 -3.86
C ASP A 66 1.06 -5.34 -3.73
N ALA A 67 0.99 -6.07 -4.85
CA ALA A 67 0.51 -7.45 -4.84
C ALA A 67 1.45 -8.37 -4.05
N ASP A 68 2.76 -8.14 -4.09
CA ASP A 68 3.72 -8.90 -3.29
C ASP A 68 3.59 -8.58 -1.80
N PHE A 69 3.28 -7.33 -1.39
CA PHE A 69 2.96 -7.03 0.01
C PHE A 69 1.70 -7.76 0.49
N CYS A 70 0.66 -7.91 -0.36
CA CYS A 70 -0.49 -8.74 -0.03
C CYS A 70 -0.08 -10.21 0.20
N ARG A 71 0.78 -10.77 -0.65
CA ARG A 71 1.31 -12.14 -0.49
C ARG A 71 2.18 -12.29 0.76
N ALA A 72 3.01 -11.28 1.04
CA ALA A 72 3.82 -11.23 2.26
C ALA A 72 2.95 -11.27 3.51
N LEU A 73 1.88 -10.46 3.56
CA LEU A 73 0.95 -10.44 4.69
C LEU A 73 0.20 -11.76 4.83
N ALA A 74 -0.26 -12.37 3.73
CA ALA A 74 -0.89 -13.69 3.78
C ALA A 74 0.05 -14.76 4.37
N ALA A 75 1.31 -14.77 3.94
CA ALA A 75 2.34 -15.66 4.49
C ALA A 75 2.67 -15.34 5.95
N PHE A 76 2.72 -14.05 6.33
CA PHE A 76 2.94 -13.62 7.71
C PHE A 76 1.85 -14.15 8.65
N VAL A 77 0.58 -13.98 8.27
CA VAL A 77 -0.57 -14.45 9.08
C VAL A 77 -0.86 -15.94 8.92
N ASN A 78 -0.07 -16.63 8.10
CA ASN A 78 -0.13 -18.08 7.85
C ASN A 78 -1.44 -18.54 7.21
N VAL A 79 -1.86 -17.86 6.14
CA VAL A 79 -2.96 -18.32 5.27
C VAL A 79 -2.43 -18.63 3.86
N PRO A 80 -2.97 -19.67 3.18
CA PRO A 80 -2.38 -20.20 1.95
C PRO A 80 -2.65 -19.36 0.71
N SER A 81 -3.60 -18.42 0.72
CA SER A 81 -4.01 -17.71 -0.49
C SER A 81 -4.38 -16.26 -0.26
N VAL A 82 -4.30 -15.48 -1.34
CA VAL A 82 -4.76 -14.10 -1.44
C VAL A 82 -5.87 -14.03 -2.49
N GLU A 83 -6.99 -13.44 -2.11
CA GLU A 83 -8.03 -12.99 -3.01
C GLU A 83 -7.79 -11.50 -3.30
N PHE A 84 -7.52 -11.17 -4.55
CA PHE A 84 -7.30 -9.80 -4.98
C PHE A 84 -8.63 -9.14 -5.41
N VAL A 85 -8.97 -8.02 -4.77
CA VAL A 85 -10.13 -7.20 -5.11
C VAL A 85 -9.68 -5.93 -5.79
N GLN A 86 -10.04 -5.74 -7.05
CA GLN A 86 -9.69 -4.52 -7.79
C GLN A 86 -10.56 -3.35 -7.33
N LEU A 87 -9.90 -2.27 -6.91
CA LEU A 87 -10.54 -1.06 -6.38
C LEU A 87 -10.10 0.17 -7.17
N THR A 88 -11.00 1.14 -7.31
CA THR A 88 -10.67 2.49 -7.79
C THR A 88 -10.09 3.34 -6.65
N SER A 89 -9.54 4.50 -6.97
CA SER A 89 -9.09 5.46 -5.93
C SER A 89 -10.26 5.98 -5.09
N ALA A 90 -11.46 6.07 -5.67
CA ALA A 90 -12.65 6.59 -4.99
C ALA A 90 -13.29 5.58 -4.02
N ASN A 91 -13.26 4.26 -4.34
CA ASN A 91 -13.95 3.25 -3.53
C ASN A 91 -13.05 2.49 -2.55
N ARG A 92 -11.72 2.67 -2.57
CA ARG A 92 -10.80 1.93 -1.71
C ARG A 92 -11.00 2.17 -0.21
N ILE A 93 -11.27 3.43 0.22
CA ILE A 93 -11.56 3.76 1.62
C ILE A 93 -12.93 3.20 2.03
N PRO A 94 -14.03 3.45 1.29
CA PRO A 94 -15.31 2.79 1.54
C PRO A 94 -15.23 1.26 1.66
N ALA A 95 -14.41 0.60 0.85
CA ALA A 95 -14.23 -0.85 0.91
C ALA A 95 -13.57 -1.32 2.21
N VAL A 96 -12.60 -0.57 2.74
CA VAL A 96 -11.99 -0.83 4.06
C VAL A 96 -13.00 -0.60 5.18
N VAL A 97 -13.68 0.54 5.20
CA VAL A 97 -14.67 0.90 6.22
C VAL A 97 -15.79 -0.13 6.29
N ALA A 98 -16.27 -0.60 5.14
CA ALA A 98 -17.30 -1.64 5.05
C ALA A 98 -16.79 -3.05 5.41
N GLY A 99 -15.47 -3.23 5.57
CA GLY A 99 -14.87 -4.55 5.82
C GLY A 99 -14.97 -5.54 4.66
N SER A 100 -15.22 -5.05 3.43
CA SER A 100 -15.28 -5.88 2.22
C SER A 100 -13.90 -6.36 1.76
N VAL A 101 -12.84 -5.71 2.24
CA VAL A 101 -11.44 -6.13 2.13
C VAL A 101 -10.80 -6.10 3.52
N ASP A 102 -9.76 -6.92 3.73
CA ASP A 102 -9.04 -6.97 5.01
C ASP A 102 -7.98 -5.88 5.11
N VAL A 103 -7.37 -5.57 3.98
CA VAL A 103 -6.29 -4.59 3.81
C VAL A 103 -6.32 -4.06 2.39
N VAL A 104 -5.80 -2.86 2.20
CA VAL A 104 -5.58 -2.29 0.87
C VAL A 104 -4.10 -1.94 0.72
N PHE A 105 -3.45 -2.53 -0.31
CA PHE A 105 -2.16 -2.10 -0.84
C PHE A 105 -2.41 -1.57 -2.25
N ARG A 106 -2.50 -0.24 -2.40
CA ARG A 106 -2.94 0.38 -3.66
C ARG A 106 -2.43 1.82 -3.79
N THR A 107 -1.11 2.00 -3.76
CA THR A 107 -0.51 3.34 -3.95
C THR A 107 -1.33 4.43 -3.24
N THR A 108 -1.64 4.22 -1.95
CA THR A 108 -2.50 5.13 -1.19
C THR A 108 -1.65 6.04 -0.34
N THR A 109 -1.62 7.33 -0.68
CA THR A 109 -1.00 8.35 0.13
C THR A 109 -1.67 8.44 1.48
N GLN A 110 -0.93 8.26 2.55
CA GLN A 110 -1.37 8.55 3.90
C GLN A 110 -1.57 10.07 4.03
N THR A 111 -2.77 10.48 4.39
CA THR A 111 -3.09 11.89 4.68
C THR A 111 -3.91 11.98 5.93
N PHE A 112 -3.83 13.11 6.62
CA PHE A 112 -4.59 13.36 7.85
C PHE A 112 -6.11 13.08 7.67
N SER A 113 -6.69 13.51 6.55
CA SER A 113 -8.12 13.32 6.29
C SER A 113 -8.52 11.87 5.97
N ARG A 114 -7.60 11.06 5.48
CA ARG A 114 -7.82 9.62 5.25
C ARG A 114 -7.60 8.82 6.52
N ASP A 115 -6.57 9.18 7.28
CA ASP A 115 -6.22 8.57 8.55
C ASP A 115 -7.35 8.72 9.61
N ALA A 116 -8.17 9.76 9.50
CA ALA A 116 -9.39 9.93 10.30
C ALA A 116 -10.55 8.99 9.91
N GLN A 117 -10.40 8.10 8.95
CA GLN A 117 -11.43 7.19 8.47
C GLN A 117 -10.97 5.72 8.48
N VAL A 118 -9.66 5.50 8.38
CA VAL A 118 -9.01 4.20 8.33
C VAL A 118 -7.59 4.31 8.90
N ASP A 119 -7.09 3.27 9.52
CA ASP A 119 -5.69 3.21 9.96
C ASP A 119 -4.73 2.97 8.79
N PHE A 120 -3.52 3.51 8.91
CA PHE A 120 -2.43 3.28 7.98
C PHE A 120 -1.27 2.52 8.62
N GLY A 121 -0.67 1.63 7.85
CA GLY A 121 0.59 0.97 8.20
C GLY A 121 1.83 1.80 7.82
N PRO A 122 3.03 1.23 7.98
CA PRO A 122 4.27 1.88 7.58
C PRO A 122 4.29 2.19 6.09
N VAL A 123 4.94 3.30 5.73
CA VAL A 123 5.14 3.70 4.34
C VAL A 123 5.91 2.60 3.60
N THR A 124 5.36 2.15 2.48
CA THR A 124 5.99 1.16 1.60
C THR A 124 6.73 1.79 0.43
N PHE A 125 6.33 3.01 0.03
CA PHE A 125 6.96 3.72 -1.07
C PHE A 125 6.77 5.24 -0.89
N TYR A 126 7.82 6.03 -1.08
CA TYR A 126 7.76 7.48 -1.13
C TYR A 126 7.71 7.95 -2.57
N ASP A 127 6.73 8.75 -2.90
CA ASP A 127 6.50 9.31 -4.23
C ASP A 127 6.26 10.82 -4.18
N GLY A 128 6.11 11.43 -5.32
CA GLY A 128 5.74 12.84 -5.49
C GLY A 128 4.97 13.02 -6.79
N GLN A 129 4.07 13.98 -6.84
CA GLN A 129 3.27 14.25 -8.03
C GLN A 129 4.07 15.03 -9.07
N ARG A 130 3.97 14.60 -10.33
CA ARG A 130 4.58 15.26 -11.50
C ARG A 130 3.61 15.31 -12.68
N LEU A 131 4.10 15.73 -13.83
CA LEU A 131 3.34 15.90 -15.06
C LEU A 131 3.88 14.95 -16.14
N LEU A 132 3.00 14.31 -16.90
CA LEU A 132 3.32 13.59 -18.15
C LEU A 132 2.68 14.32 -19.30
N VAL A 133 3.48 14.62 -20.32
CA VAL A 133 3.05 15.34 -21.51
C VAL A 133 3.55 14.66 -22.77
N ARG A 134 2.99 14.99 -23.93
CA ARG A 134 3.63 14.63 -25.20
C ARG A 134 4.96 15.35 -25.35
N SER A 135 5.96 14.70 -25.90
CA SER A 135 7.29 15.28 -26.13
C SER A 135 7.25 16.54 -27.02
N SER A 136 6.26 16.64 -27.91
CA SER A 136 5.99 17.81 -28.75
C SER A 136 5.31 18.96 -28.01
N SER A 137 4.83 18.76 -26.79
CA SER A 137 4.19 19.79 -25.98
C SER A 137 5.20 20.89 -25.60
N LYS A 138 4.70 22.10 -25.39
CA LYS A 138 5.50 23.21 -24.82
C LYS A 138 5.48 23.23 -23.29
N ILE A 139 4.62 22.42 -22.65
CA ILE A 139 4.50 22.33 -21.20
C ILE A 139 5.78 21.70 -20.63
N ARG A 140 6.41 22.38 -19.65
CA ARG A 140 7.62 21.91 -18.94
C ARG A 140 7.44 21.84 -17.42
N ASP A 141 6.53 22.65 -16.88
CA ASP A 141 6.18 22.61 -15.45
C ASP A 141 4.76 23.18 -15.19
N LEU A 142 4.44 23.38 -13.91
CA LEU A 142 3.14 23.93 -13.48
C LEU A 142 2.87 25.34 -14.04
N ALA A 143 3.88 26.13 -14.33
CA ALA A 143 3.71 27.50 -14.81
C ALA A 143 3.13 27.54 -16.24
N ASP A 144 3.26 26.47 -16.98
CA ASP A 144 2.80 26.39 -18.38
C ASP A 144 1.34 25.88 -18.50
N LEU A 145 0.65 25.63 -17.39
CA LEU A 145 -0.66 24.97 -17.39
C LEU A 145 -1.86 25.91 -17.53
N ASN A 146 -1.64 27.21 -17.74
CA ASN A 146 -2.77 28.14 -17.91
C ASN A 146 -3.53 27.86 -19.22
N GLY A 147 -4.80 27.53 -19.10
CA GLY A 147 -5.67 27.13 -20.21
C GLY A 147 -5.57 25.65 -20.61
N ALA A 148 -4.78 24.84 -19.88
CA ALA A 148 -4.59 23.43 -20.21
C ALA A 148 -5.78 22.54 -19.83
N ARG A 149 -5.98 21.47 -20.60
CA ARG A 149 -6.81 20.32 -20.25
C ARG A 149 -5.96 19.32 -19.48
N ILE A 150 -6.34 19.03 -18.23
CA ILE A 150 -5.55 18.24 -17.30
C ILE A 150 -6.28 16.94 -16.99
N CYS A 151 -5.67 15.80 -17.31
CA CYS A 151 -6.16 14.49 -16.92
C CYS A 151 -5.62 14.09 -15.55
N THR A 152 -6.47 13.47 -14.72
CA THR A 152 -6.08 12.82 -13.46
C THR A 152 -7.09 11.76 -13.05
N GLN A 153 -6.92 11.15 -11.88
CA GLN A 153 -7.87 10.16 -11.35
C GLN A 153 -8.74 10.75 -10.25
N THR A 154 -10.05 10.46 -10.32
CA THR A 154 -11.03 10.82 -9.29
C THR A 154 -10.66 10.22 -7.92
N GLY A 155 -10.81 11.02 -6.84
CA GLY A 155 -10.62 10.57 -5.46
C GLY A 155 -9.15 10.45 -5.04
N THR A 156 -8.23 11.06 -5.79
CA THR A 156 -6.79 11.07 -5.49
C THR A 156 -6.34 12.36 -4.80
N THR A 157 -5.18 12.30 -4.14
CA THR A 157 -4.42 13.49 -3.73
C THR A 157 -4.03 14.30 -4.95
N SER A 158 -3.68 13.63 -6.06
CA SER A 158 -3.28 14.27 -7.32
C SER A 158 -4.36 15.18 -7.90
N GLU A 159 -5.63 14.78 -7.82
CA GLU A 159 -6.77 15.61 -8.23
C GLU A 159 -6.87 16.90 -7.38
N ARG A 160 -6.72 16.77 -6.06
CA ARG A 160 -6.76 17.93 -5.14
C ARG A 160 -5.56 18.83 -5.34
N ASN A 161 -4.36 18.25 -5.33
CA ASN A 161 -3.11 18.99 -5.45
C ASN A 161 -3.07 19.83 -6.74
N ILE A 162 -3.42 19.25 -7.89
CA ILE A 162 -3.39 20.02 -9.15
C ILE A 162 -4.47 21.11 -9.16
N THR A 163 -5.66 20.82 -8.62
CA THR A 163 -6.72 21.83 -8.49
C THR A 163 -6.26 23.02 -7.66
N ASP A 164 -5.63 22.75 -6.51
CA ASP A 164 -5.11 23.78 -5.62
C ASP A 164 -3.96 24.56 -6.27
N GLN A 165 -3.05 23.88 -6.97
CA GLN A 165 -1.95 24.53 -7.71
C GLN A 165 -2.46 25.48 -8.81
N MET A 166 -3.53 25.11 -9.50
CA MET A 166 -4.14 25.98 -10.54
C MET A 166 -4.86 27.18 -9.91
N ARG A 167 -5.60 26.96 -8.83
CA ARG A 167 -6.29 28.03 -8.08
C ARG A 167 -5.31 29.04 -7.49
N LEU A 168 -4.24 28.56 -6.85
CA LEU A 168 -3.20 29.43 -6.27
C LEU A 168 -2.53 30.34 -7.30
N ARG A 169 -2.47 29.91 -8.58
CA ARG A 169 -1.91 30.69 -9.70
C ARG A 169 -2.94 31.53 -10.44
N ASN A 170 -4.22 31.46 -10.04
CA ASN A 170 -5.33 32.06 -10.78
C ASN A 170 -5.37 31.60 -12.26
N PHE A 171 -5.00 30.35 -12.55
CA PHE A 171 -5.01 29.80 -13.89
C PHE A 171 -6.39 29.28 -14.27
N LYS A 172 -6.75 29.45 -15.55
CA LYS A 172 -7.86 28.74 -16.17
C LYS A 172 -7.41 27.34 -16.53
N PHE A 173 -8.24 26.35 -16.31
CA PHE A 173 -7.95 24.97 -16.66
C PHE A 173 -9.24 24.14 -16.81
N GLU A 174 -9.18 23.06 -17.51
CA GLU A 174 -10.21 22.04 -17.56
C GLU A 174 -9.67 20.77 -16.93
N LEU A 175 -10.34 20.29 -15.86
CA LEU A 175 -9.97 19.06 -15.18
C LEU A 175 -10.84 17.91 -15.70
N ILE A 176 -10.19 16.89 -16.28
CA ILE A 176 -10.82 15.70 -16.82
C ILE A 176 -10.41 14.52 -15.94
N THR A 177 -11.39 13.95 -15.22
CA THR A 177 -11.12 12.88 -14.26
C THR A 177 -11.56 11.52 -14.79
N PHE A 178 -10.81 10.47 -14.42
CA PHE A 178 -11.02 9.07 -14.79
C PHE A 178 -11.04 8.18 -13.56
N ALA A 179 -11.70 7.02 -13.67
CA ALA A 179 -11.75 6.07 -12.56
C ALA A 179 -10.43 5.30 -12.39
N GLN A 180 -9.76 4.99 -13.51
CA GLN A 180 -8.53 4.19 -13.52
C GLN A 180 -7.35 4.94 -14.14
N PRO A 181 -6.10 4.66 -13.71
CA PRO A 181 -4.91 5.32 -14.26
C PRO A 181 -4.70 5.05 -15.74
N LYS A 182 -5.04 3.85 -16.20
CA LYS A 182 -4.94 3.52 -17.62
C LYS A 182 -5.85 4.40 -18.48
N GLU A 183 -7.07 4.68 -18.03
CA GLU A 183 -8.01 5.55 -18.74
C GLU A 183 -7.49 6.99 -18.85
N ALA A 184 -6.84 7.50 -17.78
CA ALA A 184 -6.24 8.83 -17.79
C ALA A 184 -5.05 8.91 -18.77
N PHE A 185 -4.21 7.87 -18.80
CA PHE A 185 -3.13 7.75 -19.77
C PHE A 185 -3.67 7.65 -21.21
N ASP A 186 -4.68 6.81 -21.44
CA ASP A 186 -5.33 6.68 -22.73
C ASP A 186 -5.96 8.02 -23.19
N GLY A 187 -6.49 8.80 -22.25
CA GLY A 187 -6.99 10.16 -22.48
C GLY A 187 -5.89 11.09 -23.01
N LEU A 188 -4.68 11.04 -22.41
CA LEU A 188 -3.52 11.77 -22.91
C LEU A 188 -3.09 11.29 -24.31
N VAL A 189 -3.04 9.98 -24.51
CA VAL A 189 -2.70 9.36 -25.79
C VAL A 189 -3.69 9.76 -26.88
N ALA A 190 -4.97 9.82 -26.58
CA ALA A 190 -6.03 10.23 -27.51
C ALA A 190 -6.12 11.77 -27.71
N GLY A 191 -5.30 12.57 -27.01
CA GLY A 191 -5.35 14.03 -27.07
C GLY A 191 -6.59 14.66 -26.43
N ARG A 192 -7.28 13.92 -25.55
CA ARG A 192 -8.40 14.45 -24.75
C ARG A 192 -7.92 15.46 -23.73
N CYS A 193 -6.70 15.30 -23.21
CA CYS A 193 -6.00 16.26 -22.36
C CYS A 193 -4.60 16.56 -22.89
N ASP A 194 -4.05 17.68 -22.44
CA ASP A 194 -2.74 18.18 -22.82
C ASP A 194 -1.65 17.63 -21.88
N VAL A 195 -2.04 17.29 -20.66
CA VAL A 195 -1.19 16.78 -19.59
C VAL A 195 -1.97 15.75 -18.74
N TRP A 196 -1.27 14.70 -18.33
CA TRP A 196 -1.73 13.81 -17.26
C TRP A 196 -0.87 14.02 -16.03
N THR A 197 -1.49 14.11 -14.85
CA THR A 197 -0.79 14.29 -13.57
C THR A 197 -1.22 13.24 -12.55
N THR A 198 -0.22 12.64 -11.93
CA THR A 198 -0.32 11.69 -10.82
C THR A 198 1.09 11.49 -10.23
N ASP A 199 1.29 10.46 -9.39
CA ASP A 199 2.58 10.08 -8.82
C ASP A 199 3.63 9.83 -9.91
N ALA A 200 4.85 10.30 -9.69
CA ALA A 200 5.94 10.22 -10.67
C ALA A 200 6.30 8.79 -11.06
N SER A 201 6.24 7.86 -10.10
CA SER A 201 6.45 6.44 -10.35
C SER A 201 5.44 5.87 -11.35
N GLN A 202 4.17 6.24 -11.17
CA GLN A 202 3.08 5.81 -12.05
C GLN A 202 3.23 6.40 -13.46
N LEU A 203 3.54 7.70 -13.57
CA LEU A 203 3.82 8.33 -14.86
C LEU A 203 4.98 7.66 -15.60
N THR A 204 6.06 7.34 -14.86
CA THR A 204 7.24 6.66 -15.41
C THR A 204 6.89 5.26 -15.91
N ALA A 205 6.11 4.50 -15.14
CA ALA A 205 5.71 3.15 -15.50
C ALA A 205 4.81 3.11 -16.74
N PHE A 206 3.80 3.97 -16.80
CA PHE A 206 2.92 4.04 -17.98
C PHE A 206 3.64 4.53 -19.22
N ARG A 207 4.52 5.53 -19.07
CA ARG A 207 5.39 5.97 -20.17
C ARG A 207 6.25 4.81 -20.71
N ALA A 208 6.87 4.03 -19.82
CA ALA A 208 7.75 2.93 -20.19
C ALA A 208 7.03 1.81 -20.94
N THR A 209 5.74 1.62 -20.69
CA THR A 209 4.89 0.58 -21.33
C THR A 209 4.07 1.12 -22.50
N ALA A 210 4.20 2.39 -22.85
CA ALA A 210 3.56 2.96 -24.02
C ALA A 210 4.07 2.30 -25.30
N PRO A 211 3.25 2.20 -26.38
CA PRO A 211 3.70 1.69 -27.68
C PRO A 211 4.92 2.46 -28.23
N ASN A 212 4.98 3.75 -27.99
CA ASN A 212 6.14 4.58 -28.28
C ASN A 212 6.50 5.47 -27.08
N PRO A 213 7.36 5.00 -26.14
CA PRO A 213 7.74 5.73 -24.93
C PRO A 213 8.39 7.10 -25.20
N ARG A 214 8.99 7.30 -26.38
CA ARG A 214 9.65 8.56 -26.75
C ARG A 214 8.67 9.69 -27.09
N GLU A 215 7.41 9.35 -27.36
CA GLU A 215 6.36 10.35 -27.58
C GLU A 215 5.93 11.06 -26.29
N PHE A 216 6.35 10.59 -25.14
CA PHE A 216 5.96 11.14 -23.85
C PHE A 216 7.17 11.47 -22.98
N MET A 217 7.04 12.51 -22.15
CA MET A 217 8.05 12.91 -21.18
C MET A 217 7.41 13.28 -19.85
N VAL A 218 8.06 12.84 -18.76
CA VAL A 218 7.75 13.30 -17.41
C VAL A 218 8.47 14.62 -17.18
N VAL A 219 7.75 15.68 -16.84
CA VAL A 219 8.28 17.03 -16.72
C VAL A 219 7.97 17.66 -15.37
N GLY A 220 8.60 18.79 -15.08
CA GLY A 220 8.46 19.53 -13.83
C GLY A 220 9.17 18.87 -12.65
N LYS A 221 9.25 19.59 -11.53
CA LYS A 221 9.66 19.03 -10.25
C LYS A 221 8.47 18.37 -9.57
N GLU A 222 8.73 17.49 -8.63
CA GLU A 222 7.70 17.02 -7.69
C GLU A 222 7.11 18.21 -6.94
N PHE A 223 5.78 18.27 -6.86
CA PHE A 223 5.06 19.35 -6.20
C PHE A 223 4.12 18.87 -5.10
N SER A 224 4.26 17.62 -4.70
CA SER A 224 3.65 17.06 -3.51
C SER A 224 4.56 16.03 -2.85
N ASP A 225 4.25 15.66 -1.61
CA ASP A 225 4.85 14.56 -0.87
C ASP A 225 3.80 13.46 -0.72
N GLU A 226 4.08 12.28 -1.29
CA GLU A 226 3.13 11.17 -1.36
C GLU A 226 3.71 9.93 -0.64
N PRO A 227 3.60 9.85 0.70
CA PRO A 227 3.95 8.65 1.45
C PRO A 227 2.88 7.58 1.22
N LEU A 228 3.17 6.59 0.39
CA LEU A 228 2.26 5.50 0.05
C LEU A 228 2.35 4.41 1.11
N ALA A 229 1.20 4.04 1.67
CA ALA A 229 1.12 3.08 2.76
C ALA A 229 -0.11 2.15 2.62
N PRO A 230 -0.06 0.93 3.19
CA PRO A 230 -1.24 0.09 3.32
C PRO A 230 -2.24 0.73 4.28
N MET A 231 -3.53 0.46 4.04
CA MET A 231 -4.60 0.91 4.94
C MET A 231 -5.53 -0.25 5.29
N TYR A 232 -6.08 -0.19 6.50
CA TYR A 232 -6.97 -1.18 7.08
C TYR A 232 -7.98 -0.53 8.02
N GLN A 233 -8.96 -1.31 8.49
CA GLN A 233 -10.02 -0.83 9.37
C GLN A 233 -9.47 -0.43 10.74
N GLU A 234 -9.97 0.67 11.29
CA GLU A 234 -9.60 1.19 12.61
C GLU A 234 -9.96 0.24 13.76
N ASN A 235 -9.36 0.50 14.92
CA ASN A 235 -9.69 -0.13 16.21
C ASN A 235 -9.38 -1.64 16.31
N ASP A 236 -8.44 -2.16 15.51
CA ASP A 236 -7.94 -3.54 15.58
C ASP A 236 -6.42 -3.59 15.69
N SER A 237 -5.90 -3.43 16.90
CA SER A 237 -4.46 -3.41 17.16
C SER A 237 -3.75 -4.71 16.74
N ARG A 238 -4.41 -5.87 16.88
CA ARG A 238 -3.81 -7.16 16.46
C ARG A 238 -3.66 -7.26 14.94
N TRP A 239 -4.61 -6.70 14.20
CA TRP A 239 -4.52 -6.62 12.75
C TRP A 239 -3.49 -5.58 12.31
N ALA A 240 -3.49 -4.41 12.95
CA ALA A 240 -2.50 -3.37 12.76
C ALA A 240 -1.07 -3.92 12.96
N ASP A 241 -0.83 -4.66 14.03
CA ASP A 241 0.46 -5.31 14.29
C ASP A 241 0.84 -6.28 13.16
N ALA A 242 -0.09 -7.10 12.67
CA ALA A 242 0.19 -8.04 11.58
C ALA A 242 0.61 -7.31 10.28
N VAL A 243 -0.11 -6.25 9.90
CA VAL A 243 0.22 -5.42 8.73
C VAL A 243 1.56 -4.71 8.92
N ASN A 244 1.74 -4.05 10.06
CA ASN A 244 2.93 -3.25 10.36
C ASN A 244 4.19 -4.13 10.41
N TYR A 245 4.14 -5.25 11.13
CA TYR A 245 5.28 -6.16 11.25
C TYR A 245 5.59 -6.91 9.94
N THR A 246 4.61 -7.07 9.04
CA THR A 246 4.89 -7.54 7.69
C THR A 246 5.79 -6.55 6.95
N VAL A 247 5.42 -5.26 6.92
CA VAL A 247 6.21 -4.23 6.21
C VAL A 247 7.57 -4.04 6.85
N TRP A 248 7.63 -3.81 8.18
CA TRP A 248 8.91 -3.67 8.90
C TRP A 248 9.76 -4.92 8.81
N GLY A 249 9.16 -6.11 8.81
CA GLY A 249 9.87 -7.37 8.68
C GLY A 249 10.60 -7.51 7.36
N LEU A 250 9.97 -7.13 6.24
CA LEU A 250 10.64 -7.13 4.93
C LEU A 250 11.77 -6.10 4.86
N ILE A 251 11.58 -4.89 5.42
CA ILE A 251 12.62 -3.85 5.48
C ILE A 251 13.77 -4.31 6.40
N GLY A 252 13.47 -4.82 7.59
CA GLY A 252 14.48 -5.32 8.54
C GLY A 252 15.28 -6.51 7.98
N ALA A 253 14.63 -7.38 7.21
CA ALA A 253 15.33 -8.46 6.52
C ALA A 253 16.34 -7.90 5.48
N GLU A 254 16.00 -6.85 4.75
CA GLU A 254 16.96 -6.17 3.87
C GLU A 254 18.09 -5.51 4.66
N GLU A 255 17.77 -4.80 5.75
CA GLU A 255 18.78 -4.18 6.63
C GLU A 255 19.78 -5.20 7.18
N LEU A 256 19.36 -6.44 7.42
CA LEU A 256 20.18 -7.53 7.94
C LEU A 256 20.74 -8.45 6.84
N GLY A 257 20.50 -8.16 5.58
CA GLY A 257 20.98 -8.97 4.45
C GLY A 257 20.31 -10.35 4.33
N ILE A 258 19.15 -10.54 4.96
CA ILE A 258 18.36 -11.78 4.86
C ILE A 258 17.55 -11.74 3.57
N THR A 259 17.90 -12.57 2.60
CA THR A 259 17.23 -12.68 1.30
C THR A 259 16.18 -13.78 1.30
N GLN A 260 15.39 -13.86 0.22
CA GLN A 260 14.46 -14.97 -0.01
C GLN A 260 15.15 -16.34 0.06
N ILE A 261 16.33 -16.45 -0.52
CA ILE A 261 17.13 -17.69 -0.52
C ILE A 261 17.59 -18.04 0.90
N THR A 262 18.11 -17.06 1.65
CA THR A 262 18.54 -17.30 3.04
C THR A 262 17.37 -17.65 3.95
N ALA A 263 16.23 -17.00 3.79
CA ALA A 263 15.02 -17.32 4.55
C ALA A 263 14.48 -18.74 4.28
N GLY A 264 14.79 -19.31 3.12
CA GLY A 264 14.48 -20.70 2.76
C GLY A 264 15.42 -21.75 3.40
N SER A 265 16.51 -21.35 4.04
CA SER A 265 17.54 -22.24 4.59
C SER A 265 17.67 -22.10 6.11
N GLU A 266 17.20 -23.11 6.87
CA GLU A 266 17.30 -23.11 8.33
C GLU A 266 18.75 -23.01 8.83
N GLY A 267 19.69 -23.69 8.16
CA GLY A 267 21.11 -23.64 8.51
C GLY A 267 21.68 -22.23 8.40
N ARG A 268 21.39 -21.52 7.31
CA ARG A 268 21.83 -20.12 7.12
C ARG A 268 21.16 -19.17 8.11
N LEU A 269 19.87 -19.33 8.38
CA LEU A 269 19.17 -18.51 9.39
C LEU A 269 19.78 -18.72 10.78
N ARG A 270 20.11 -19.96 11.16
CA ARG A 270 20.79 -20.25 12.42
C ARG A 270 22.15 -19.55 12.48
N GLU A 271 22.97 -19.70 11.44
CA GLU A 271 24.29 -19.07 11.37
C GLU A 271 24.23 -17.53 11.51
N ILE A 272 23.26 -16.89 10.84
CA ILE A 272 23.04 -15.44 10.95
C ILE A 272 22.60 -15.08 12.38
N GLY A 273 21.63 -15.79 12.94
CA GLY A 273 21.11 -15.53 14.28
C GLY A 273 22.11 -15.76 15.41
N ASP A 274 23.02 -16.73 15.23
CA ASP A 274 24.09 -17.00 16.22
C ASP A 274 25.17 -15.89 16.23
N ARG A 275 25.35 -15.18 15.09
CA ARG A 275 26.30 -14.06 14.98
C ARG A 275 25.70 -12.71 15.36
N ASP A 276 24.41 -12.52 15.18
CA ASP A 276 23.73 -11.25 15.40
C ASP A 276 22.43 -11.42 16.20
N PRO A 277 22.40 -10.96 17.47
CA PRO A 277 21.20 -11.02 18.30
C PRO A 277 19.98 -10.27 17.74
N VAL A 278 20.19 -9.20 16.96
CA VAL A 278 19.10 -8.45 16.32
C VAL A 278 18.51 -9.29 15.18
N ALA A 279 19.36 -9.92 14.38
CA ALA A 279 18.94 -10.86 13.36
C ALA A 279 18.20 -12.06 13.95
N LYS A 280 18.68 -12.61 15.06
CA LYS A 280 18.00 -13.69 15.79
C LYS A 280 16.59 -13.29 16.21
N SER A 281 16.44 -12.09 16.77
CA SER A 281 15.12 -11.57 17.16
C SER A 281 14.18 -11.41 15.96
N LEU A 282 14.65 -10.91 14.84
CA LEU A 282 13.87 -10.83 13.60
C LEU A 282 13.46 -12.22 13.08
N ILE A 283 14.40 -13.17 13.07
CA ILE A 283 14.17 -14.54 12.56
C ILE A 283 13.09 -15.27 13.37
N THR A 284 13.07 -15.08 14.69
CA THR A 284 12.12 -15.74 15.59
C THR A 284 10.84 -14.96 15.83
N ALA A 285 10.76 -13.70 15.38
CA ALA A 285 9.60 -12.84 15.61
C ALA A 285 8.29 -13.48 15.15
N GLY A 286 7.28 -13.50 16.02
CA GLY A 286 5.96 -14.06 15.74
C GLY A 286 5.99 -15.52 15.29
N ASP A 287 6.78 -16.37 15.97
CA ASP A 287 6.99 -17.79 15.60
C ASP A 287 7.45 -17.97 14.14
N GLY A 288 8.37 -17.12 13.70
CA GLY A 288 8.92 -17.11 12.35
C GLY A 288 8.00 -16.49 11.29
N ALA A 289 7.00 -15.70 11.69
CA ALA A 289 6.07 -15.05 10.77
C ALA A 289 6.79 -14.15 9.74
N VAL A 290 7.78 -13.39 10.19
CA VAL A 290 8.61 -12.56 9.29
C VAL A 290 9.34 -13.42 8.26
N MET A 291 9.93 -14.53 8.70
CA MET A 291 10.64 -15.42 7.78
C MET A 291 9.70 -16.13 6.79
N ARG A 292 8.44 -16.39 7.18
CA ARG A 292 7.43 -16.87 6.22
C ARG A 292 7.15 -15.83 5.13
N ALA A 293 7.01 -14.56 5.51
CA ALA A 293 6.81 -13.46 4.55
C ALA A 293 8.02 -13.28 3.62
N VAL A 294 9.24 -13.23 4.16
CA VAL A 294 10.48 -13.12 3.35
C VAL A 294 10.66 -14.33 2.44
N ARG A 295 10.33 -15.53 2.89
CA ARG A 295 10.38 -16.74 2.06
C ARG A 295 9.39 -16.67 0.90
N ALA A 296 8.22 -16.09 1.12
CA ALA A 296 7.18 -15.98 0.09
C ALA A 296 7.55 -14.99 -1.02
N VAL A 297 8.09 -13.81 -0.67
CA VAL A 297 8.27 -12.71 -1.63
C VAL A 297 9.68 -12.13 -1.70
N GLY A 298 10.59 -12.49 -0.79
CA GLY A 298 11.88 -11.84 -0.61
C GLY A 298 11.82 -10.69 0.40
N ASN A 299 12.97 -10.08 0.68
CA ASN A 299 13.04 -8.87 1.49
C ASN A 299 12.56 -7.62 0.69
N TYR A 300 12.47 -6.47 1.36
CA TYR A 300 11.98 -5.24 0.72
C TYR A 300 12.78 -4.87 -0.55
N GLY A 301 14.10 -4.97 -0.51
CA GLY A 301 14.96 -4.68 -1.66
C GLY A 301 14.74 -5.63 -2.83
N GLU A 302 14.53 -6.92 -2.56
CA GLU A 302 14.22 -7.92 -3.58
C GLU A 302 12.85 -7.64 -4.22
N VAL A 303 11.83 -7.31 -3.43
CA VAL A 303 10.50 -6.92 -3.92
C VAL A 303 10.59 -5.64 -4.75
N TYR A 304 11.29 -4.60 -4.26
CA TYR A 304 11.50 -3.36 -5.00
C TYR A 304 12.19 -3.60 -6.34
N ASN A 305 13.30 -4.32 -6.35
CA ASN A 305 14.11 -4.55 -7.55
C ASN A 305 13.40 -5.44 -8.58
N ARG A 306 12.47 -6.28 -8.15
CA ARG A 306 11.66 -7.11 -9.05
C ARG A 306 10.83 -6.26 -10.01
N TYR A 307 10.36 -5.09 -9.57
CA TYR A 307 9.47 -4.22 -10.34
C TYR A 307 10.12 -2.91 -10.79
N PHE A 308 11.00 -2.34 -9.97
CA PHE A 308 11.59 -1.01 -10.18
C PHE A 308 13.13 -1.03 -10.24
N GLY A 309 13.74 -2.20 -10.26
CA GLY A 309 15.19 -2.36 -10.36
C GLY A 309 15.75 -1.84 -11.68
N PRO A 310 17.09 -1.63 -11.76
CA PRO A 310 17.74 -0.93 -12.86
C PRO A 310 17.59 -1.60 -14.23
N THR A 311 17.27 -2.89 -14.26
CA THR A 311 17.06 -3.65 -15.51
C THR A 311 15.61 -3.64 -16.01
N LYS A 312 14.70 -2.98 -15.30
CA LYS A 312 13.28 -2.93 -15.64
C LYS A 312 12.97 -1.71 -16.49
N ALA A 313 12.01 -1.84 -17.41
CA ALA A 313 11.48 -0.69 -18.15
C ALA A 313 10.88 0.38 -17.21
N THR A 314 10.33 -0.06 -16.07
CA THR A 314 9.76 0.75 -15.00
C THR A 314 10.80 1.20 -13.96
N ALA A 315 12.10 1.15 -14.28
CA ALA A 315 13.17 1.43 -13.31
C ALA A 315 13.01 2.78 -12.60
N ILE A 316 13.09 2.72 -11.27
CA ILE A 316 13.08 3.90 -10.39
C ILE A 316 14.28 3.75 -9.45
N PRO A 317 15.30 4.63 -9.53
CA PRO A 317 16.47 4.56 -8.67
C PRO A 317 16.09 4.75 -7.19
N ARG A 318 16.59 3.89 -6.31
CA ARG A 318 16.45 4.06 -4.85
C ARG A 318 17.52 5.01 -4.28
N LYS A 319 18.75 4.91 -4.81
CA LYS A 319 19.87 5.71 -4.32
C LYS A 319 19.61 7.20 -4.48
N GLY A 320 19.77 7.95 -3.40
CA GLY A 320 19.52 9.38 -3.38
C GLY A 320 18.04 9.76 -3.29
N THR A 321 17.15 8.80 -3.04
CA THR A 321 15.72 9.02 -2.82
C THR A 321 15.30 8.54 -1.42
N ARG A 322 14.12 8.94 -0.98
CA ARG A 322 13.52 8.45 0.29
C ARG A 322 13.27 6.94 0.29
N ASN A 323 13.21 6.29 -0.86
CA ASN A 323 13.03 4.84 -0.98
C ASN A 323 14.30 4.02 -0.69
N ALA A 324 15.45 4.66 -0.52
CA ALA A 324 16.65 3.99 0.00
C ALA A 324 16.49 3.67 1.50
N LEU A 325 17.27 2.70 2.00
CA LEU A 325 17.33 2.45 3.43
C LEU A 325 17.86 3.69 4.18
N ALA A 326 17.45 3.88 5.42
CA ALA A 326 17.89 5.01 6.25
C ALA A 326 19.41 5.05 6.41
N ARG A 327 20.07 3.89 6.55
CA ARG A 327 21.55 3.80 6.58
C ARG A 327 22.22 4.26 5.28
N ASP A 328 21.50 4.27 4.18
CA ASP A 328 21.98 4.69 2.83
C ASP A 328 21.47 6.11 2.47
N GLY A 329 20.98 6.86 3.48
CA GLY A 329 20.49 8.23 3.33
C GLY A 329 19.04 8.37 2.85
N GLY A 330 18.26 7.30 2.85
CA GLY A 330 16.83 7.31 2.56
C GLY A 330 15.94 7.42 3.80
N ALA A 331 14.70 6.99 3.69
CA ALA A 331 13.71 7.00 4.77
C ALA A 331 13.17 5.60 5.12
N MET A 332 13.53 4.57 4.35
CA MET A 332 13.06 3.21 4.61
C MET A 332 13.84 2.62 5.79
N THR A 333 13.13 2.32 6.88
CA THR A 333 13.73 1.69 8.07
C THR A 333 12.71 0.81 8.77
N SER A 334 13.20 -0.25 9.39
CA SER A 334 12.42 -1.11 10.27
C SER A 334 12.45 -0.59 11.71
N ARG A 335 11.44 -0.94 12.50
CA ARG A 335 11.57 -0.90 13.95
C ARG A 335 12.49 -2.02 14.42
N PRO A 336 13.35 -1.80 15.43
CA PRO A 336 14.18 -2.87 15.96
C PRO A 336 13.33 -4.02 16.52
N PHE A 337 13.56 -5.22 16.04
CA PHE A 337 13.00 -6.44 16.61
C PHE A 337 13.85 -6.84 17.83
N ARG A 338 13.35 -6.63 19.03
CA ARG A 338 14.03 -6.95 20.30
C ARG A 338 13.04 -7.54 21.29
#